data_1986ac0c455e436bf7ed5d87461dc717
#
_entry.id   1986ac0c455e436bf7ed5d87461dc717
#
_cell.length_a   1.000
_cell.length_b   1.000
_cell.length_c   1.000
_cell.angle_alpha   90.00
_cell.angle_beta   90.00
_cell.angle_gamma   90.00
#
_symmetry.space_group_name_H-M   'P 1'
#
loop_
_entity.id
_entity.type
_entity.pdbx_description
1 polymer ?
#
loop_
_entity_poly.entity_id
_entity_poly.type
_entity_poly.pdbx_seq_one_letter_code
_entity_poly.pdbx_strand_id
1 'polypeptide(L)'
;MKKILIYLLLAAMVLSFASCKDNETPPAEEGKTYTFTSGTTKIAINADAAPILASLGQWRDYAESASCAFEGLDKIYIYPGFELQTYPMGEKDLVYMIILQDDTVATEKGIRIGVTKDAVIAAYGTPDGESATALTYNGKGMYLQFILREGTVTSIQYGYAE
;
A
#
# COMPACT_ATOMS: atom_id res chain seq x y z
N MET A 1 87.83 15.90 3.54
CA MET A 1 87.21 14.97 2.60
C MET A 1 86.34 13.98 3.38
N LYS A 2 85.23 14.38 3.86
CA LYS A 2 84.22 13.47 4.50
C LYS A 2 82.89 13.94 4.16
N LYS A 3 82.24 13.23 3.29
CA LYS A 3 80.82 13.51 2.86
C LYS A 3 79.95 12.97 3.91
N ILE A 4 79.22 13.86 4.62
CA ILE A 4 78.23 13.52 5.58
C ILE A 4 76.92 13.27 4.80
N LEU A 5 76.52 12.04 4.82
CA LEU A 5 75.28 11.62 4.21
C LEU A 5 74.09 11.91 5.22
N ILE A 6 73.38 12.91 4.92
CA ILE A 6 72.17 13.25 5.73
C ILE A 6 70.97 12.39 5.23
N TYR A 7 70.61 11.39 5.99
CA TYR A 7 69.39 10.66 5.78
C TYR A 7 68.18 11.51 6.20
N LEU A 8 67.54 12.02 5.21
CA LEU A 8 66.23 12.69 5.42
C LEU A 8 65.16 11.60 5.59
N LEU A 9 64.83 11.33 6.82
CA LEU A 9 63.76 10.41 7.16
C LEU A 9 62.42 11.12 6.91
N LEU A 10 61.83 10.92 5.72
CA LEU A 10 60.51 11.41 5.39
C LEU A 10 59.52 10.52 6.11
N ALA A 11 59.08 10.97 7.29
CA ALA A 11 57.94 10.36 7.97
C ALA A 11 56.68 10.65 7.16
N ALA A 12 56.26 9.68 6.37
CA ALA A 12 54.97 9.70 5.74
C ALA A 12 53.88 9.56 6.81
N MET A 13 53.34 10.69 7.20
CA MET A 13 52.18 10.78 8.07
C MET A 13 50.99 10.34 7.25
N VAL A 14 50.66 9.07 7.36
CA VAL A 14 49.38 8.54 6.80
C VAL A 14 48.26 9.14 7.63
N LEU A 15 47.66 10.22 7.15
CA LEU A 15 46.39 10.69 7.65
C LEU A 15 45.36 9.64 7.28
N SER A 16 45.03 8.82 8.26
CA SER A 16 43.83 7.99 8.23
C SER A 16 42.64 8.93 8.24
N PHE A 17 42.09 9.24 7.09
CA PHE A 17 40.77 9.79 7.01
C PHE A 17 39.83 8.71 7.54
N ALA A 18 39.45 8.83 8.79
CA ALA A 18 38.25 8.18 9.29
C ALA A 18 37.10 8.71 8.43
N SER A 19 36.76 7.94 7.40
CA SER A 19 35.50 8.11 6.69
C SER A 19 34.41 7.94 7.73
N CYS A 20 33.84 9.06 8.14
CA CYS A 20 32.52 9.03 8.75
C CYS A 20 31.66 8.29 7.72
N LYS A 21 31.24 7.07 8.06
CA LYS A 21 30.10 6.46 7.42
C LYS A 21 28.94 7.43 7.71
N ASP A 22 28.64 8.23 6.72
CA ASP A 22 27.34 8.85 6.63
C ASP A 22 26.36 7.69 6.82
N ASN A 23 25.56 7.76 7.86
CA ASN A 23 24.37 6.96 7.99
C ASN A 23 23.47 7.41 6.83
N GLU A 24 23.73 6.88 5.63
CA GLU A 24 22.71 6.84 4.60
C GLU A 24 21.56 6.05 5.23
N THR A 25 20.56 6.77 5.67
CA THR A 25 19.23 6.23 5.90
C THR A 25 18.93 5.42 4.66
N PRO A 26 18.67 4.10 4.76
CA PRO A 26 18.34 3.29 3.59
C PRO A 26 17.27 4.06 2.82
N PRO A 27 17.36 4.19 1.48
CA PRO A 27 16.31 4.82 0.71
C PRO A 27 15.02 4.17 1.16
N ALA A 28 14.07 5.00 1.63
CA ALA A 28 12.75 4.52 2.02
C ALA A 28 12.29 3.65 0.86
N GLU A 29 12.15 2.35 1.08
CA GLU A 29 11.65 1.44 0.06
C GLU A 29 10.41 2.11 -0.49
N GLU A 30 10.40 2.38 -1.80
CA GLU A 30 9.21 2.88 -2.47
C GLU A 30 8.17 1.77 -2.29
N GLY A 31 7.38 1.90 -1.21
CA GLY A 31 6.45 0.87 -0.79
C GLY A 31 5.49 0.60 -1.93
N LYS A 32 5.25 -0.67 -2.22
CA LYS A 32 4.25 -1.11 -3.19
C LYS A 32 2.95 -0.35 -2.93
N THR A 33 2.28 0.08 -3.97
CA THR A 33 0.93 0.64 -3.89
C THR A 33 -0.01 -0.24 -4.68
N TYR A 34 -1.17 -0.50 -4.10
CA TYR A 34 -2.23 -1.26 -4.75
C TYR A 34 -3.40 -0.33 -5.01
N THR A 35 -3.91 -0.35 -6.23
CA THR A 35 -5.06 0.47 -6.61
C THR A 35 -6.16 -0.41 -7.18
N PHE A 36 -7.40 0.01 -7.01
CA PHE A 36 -8.53 -0.59 -7.67
C PHE A 36 -8.99 0.31 -8.81
N THR A 37 -9.44 -0.28 -9.90
CA THR A 37 -9.97 0.47 -11.05
C THR A 37 -11.38 -0.01 -11.37
N SER A 38 -12.35 0.90 -11.37
CA SER A 38 -13.72 0.67 -11.83
C SER A 38 -13.98 1.47 -13.09
N GLY A 39 -14.19 0.77 -14.21
CA GLY A 39 -14.25 1.42 -15.52
C GLY A 39 -12.94 2.14 -15.85
N THR A 40 -12.98 3.46 -15.94
CA THR A 40 -11.81 4.33 -16.14
C THR A 40 -11.33 5.02 -14.86
N THR A 41 -12.06 4.85 -13.74
CA THR A 41 -11.77 5.52 -12.48
C THR A 41 -10.80 4.71 -11.65
N LYS A 42 -9.63 5.27 -11.39
CA LYS A 42 -8.61 4.70 -10.50
C LYS A 42 -8.86 5.17 -9.08
N ILE A 43 -8.93 4.22 -8.14
CA ILE A 43 -9.23 4.46 -6.74
C ILE A 43 -8.04 3.99 -5.90
N ALA A 44 -7.45 4.91 -5.16
CA ALA A 44 -6.35 4.62 -4.24
C ALA A 44 -6.79 4.87 -2.80
N ILE A 45 -6.26 4.08 -1.88
CA ILE A 45 -6.45 4.32 -0.44
C ILE A 45 -5.84 5.67 -0.06
N ASN A 46 -6.47 6.36 0.87
CA ASN A 46 -6.09 7.69 1.36
C ASN A 46 -6.18 8.82 0.33
N ALA A 47 -6.79 8.58 -0.83
CA ALA A 47 -7.08 9.61 -1.82
C ALA A 47 -8.33 10.43 -1.44
N ASP A 48 -8.40 11.68 -1.91
CA ASP A 48 -9.61 12.51 -1.81
C ASP A 48 -10.78 11.82 -2.54
N ALA A 49 -11.86 11.54 -1.80
CA ALA A 49 -12.99 10.80 -2.33
C ALA A 49 -13.86 11.63 -3.30
N ALA A 50 -13.90 12.95 -3.17
CA ALA A 50 -14.82 13.78 -3.93
C ALA A 50 -14.63 13.64 -5.47
N PRO A 51 -13.43 13.76 -6.06
CA PRO A 51 -13.24 13.55 -7.49
C PRO A 51 -13.49 12.11 -7.94
N ILE A 52 -13.21 11.13 -7.06
CA ILE A 52 -13.45 9.70 -7.32
C ILE A 52 -14.95 9.45 -7.44
N LEU A 53 -15.75 9.90 -6.45
CA LEU A 53 -17.20 9.76 -6.43
C LEU A 53 -17.85 10.46 -7.64
N ALA A 54 -17.36 11.65 -8.00
CA ALA A 54 -17.83 12.36 -9.19
C ALA A 54 -17.57 11.56 -10.49
N SER A 55 -16.44 10.86 -10.57
CA SER A 55 -16.08 10.03 -11.74
C SER A 55 -16.83 8.69 -11.77
N LEU A 56 -17.09 8.08 -10.62
CA LEU A 56 -17.85 6.83 -10.51
C LEU A 56 -19.36 7.03 -10.80
N GLY A 57 -19.87 8.23 -10.55
CA GLY A 57 -21.28 8.55 -10.72
C GLY A 57 -22.16 8.00 -9.59
N GLN A 58 -23.42 7.69 -9.92
CA GLN A 58 -24.43 7.31 -8.93
C GLN A 58 -24.13 5.95 -8.31
N TRP A 59 -24.08 5.90 -6.99
CA TRP A 59 -24.04 4.67 -6.20
C TRP A 59 -25.42 4.00 -6.13
N ARG A 60 -25.45 2.70 -5.87
CA ARG A 60 -26.66 1.91 -5.74
C ARG A 60 -27.31 2.10 -4.37
N ASP A 61 -26.47 2.18 -3.33
CA ASP A 61 -26.90 2.34 -1.93
C ASP A 61 -25.86 3.15 -1.16
N TYR A 62 -26.27 3.74 -0.02
CA TYR A 62 -25.45 4.63 0.78
C TYR A 62 -25.79 4.52 2.27
N ALA A 63 -24.78 4.55 3.11
CA ALA A 63 -24.91 4.65 4.55
C ALA A 63 -23.86 5.61 5.12
N GLU A 64 -24.17 6.22 6.26
CA GLU A 64 -23.23 7.03 7.03
C GLU A 64 -23.45 6.85 8.52
N SER A 65 -22.40 7.06 9.31
CA SER A 65 -22.43 7.03 10.77
C SER A 65 -21.39 7.97 11.34
N ALA A 66 -21.60 8.40 12.59
CA ALA A 66 -20.60 9.20 13.28
C ALA A 66 -19.27 8.42 13.36
N SER A 67 -18.17 9.06 12.95
CA SER A 67 -16.85 8.44 13.02
C SER A 67 -16.42 8.27 14.48
N CYS A 68 -15.85 7.12 14.80
CA CYS A 68 -15.29 6.86 16.12
C CYS A 68 -13.90 7.45 16.31
N ALA A 69 -13.19 7.74 15.22
CA ALA A 69 -11.79 8.16 15.24
C ALA A 69 -11.59 9.64 14.90
N PHE A 70 -12.52 10.23 14.15
CA PHE A 70 -12.40 11.59 13.61
C PHE A 70 -13.67 12.41 13.84
N GLU A 71 -13.58 13.71 13.80
CA GLU A 71 -14.75 14.59 13.80
C GLU A 71 -15.41 14.53 12.41
N GLY A 72 -16.69 14.08 12.35
CA GLY A 72 -17.46 13.96 11.13
C GLY A 72 -18.10 12.58 10.96
N LEU A 73 -18.37 12.20 9.71
CA LEU A 73 -19.08 10.98 9.35
C LEU A 73 -18.20 10.03 8.55
N ASP A 74 -18.16 8.76 8.94
CA ASP A 74 -17.72 7.66 8.09
C ASP A 74 -18.84 7.35 7.10
N LYS A 75 -18.51 7.15 5.82
CA LYS A 75 -19.48 6.96 4.75
C LYS A 75 -19.20 5.69 3.97
N ILE A 76 -20.27 5.02 3.55
CA ILE A 76 -20.22 3.78 2.78
C ILE A 76 -21.02 3.99 1.50
N TYR A 77 -20.40 3.77 0.36
CA TYR A 77 -20.99 3.84 -0.97
C TYR A 77 -20.98 2.47 -1.63
N ILE A 78 -22.15 1.94 -1.96
CA ILE A 78 -22.29 0.63 -2.60
C ILE A 78 -22.44 0.83 -4.10
N TYR A 79 -21.49 0.28 -4.84
CA TYR A 79 -21.51 0.21 -6.29
C TYR A 79 -21.73 -1.23 -6.78
N PRO A 80 -22.07 -1.46 -8.05
CA PRO A 80 -22.05 -2.80 -8.62
C PRO A 80 -20.66 -3.45 -8.47
N GLY A 81 -20.61 -4.58 -7.76
CA GLY A 81 -19.39 -5.37 -7.56
C GLY A 81 -18.45 -4.90 -6.44
N PHE A 82 -18.59 -3.71 -5.89
CA PHE A 82 -17.71 -3.25 -4.81
C PHE A 82 -18.36 -2.23 -3.88
N GLU A 83 -17.76 -2.10 -2.72
CA GLU A 83 -18.07 -1.10 -1.71
C GLU A 83 -16.88 -0.15 -1.55
N LEU A 84 -17.15 1.15 -1.43
CA LEU A 84 -16.18 2.20 -1.14
C LEU A 84 -16.51 2.82 0.20
N GLN A 85 -15.58 2.78 1.13
CA GLN A 85 -15.71 3.42 2.44
C GLN A 85 -14.78 4.63 2.53
N THR A 86 -15.25 5.69 3.19
CA THR A 86 -14.48 6.91 3.43
C THR A 86 -14.52 7.30 4.90
N TYR A 87 -13.50 8.05 5.32
CA TYR A 87 -13.42 8.66 6.63
C TYR A 87 -13.18 10.16 6.52
N PRO A 88 -13.67 10.97 7.47
CA PRO A 88 -13.50 12.42 7.44
C PRO A 88 -12.08 12.81 7.85
N MET A 89 -11.48 13.75 7.12
CA MET A 89 -10.19 14.34 7.43
C MET A 89 -10.23 15.85 7.15
N GLY A 90 -10.57 16.64 8.18
CA GLY A 90 -10.81 18.08 8.04
C GLY A 90 -12.02 18.34 7.13
N GLU A 91 -11.84 19.08 6.05
CA GLU A 91 -12.90 19.41 5.09
C GLU A 91 -13.10 18.35 3.99
N LYS A 92 -12.37 17.23 4.05
CA LYS A 92 -12.37 16.19 3.02
C LYS A 92 -12.78 14.85 3.60
N ASP A 93 -13.32 14.02 2.73
CA ASP A 93 -13.42 12.58 2.96
C ASP A 93 -12.31 11.88 2.20
N LEU A 94 -11.57 11.01 2.87
CA LEU A 94 -10.52 10.20 2.25
C LEU A 94 -10.97 8.75 2.13
N VAL A 95 -10.51 8.07 1.09
CA VAL A 95 -10.79 6.65 0.87
C VAL A 95 -10.12 5.83 1.97
N TYR A 96 -10.94 5.13 2.77
CA TYR A 96 -10.50 4.27 3.85
C TYR A 96 -10.35 2.81 3.43
N MET A 97 -11.38 2.29 2.74
CA MET A 97 -11.43 0.88 2.35
C MET A 97 -12.18 0.71 1.03
N ILE A 98 -11.78 -0.30 0.26
CA ILE A 98 -12.49 -0.79 -0.90
C ILE A 98 -12.66 -2.29 -0.73
N ILE A 99 -13.89 -2.79 -0.82
CA ILE A 99 -14.22 -4.21 -0.67
C ILE A 99 -14.87 -4.69 -1.96
N LEU A 100 -14.24 -5.62 -2.67
CA LEU A 100 -14.84 -6.30 -3.81
C LEU A 100 -15.83 -7.33 -3.28
N GLN A 101 -17.07 -7.30 -3.79
CA GLN A 101 -18.19 -8.06 -3.27
C GLN A 101 -18.60 -9.24 -4.15
N ASP A 102 -18.23 -9.22 -5.45
CA ASP A 102 -18.54 -10.30 -6.38
C ASP A 102 -17.44 -10.46 -7.46
N ASP A 103 -17.63 -11.36 -8.39
CA ASP A 103 -16.69 -11.70 -9.46
C ASP A 103 -16.83 -10.82 -10.71
N THR A 104 -17.71 -9.82 -10.71
CA THR A 104 -17.87 -8.89 -11.83
C THR A 104 -16.73 -7.90 -11.92
N VAL A 105 -16.04 -7.64 -10.80
CA VAL A 105 -14.87 -6.77 -10.70
C VAL A 105 -13.61 -7.57 -10.38
N ALA A 106 -12.45 -6.99 -10.71
CA ALA A 106 -11.15 -7.63 -10.51
C ALA A 106 -10.11 -6.65 -9.98
N THR A 107 -9.07 -7.17 -9.36
CA THR A 107 -7.86 -6.39 -9.05
C THR A 107 -7.11 -5.99 -10.33
N GLU A 108 -6.12 -5.09 -10.24
CA GLU A 108 -5.24 -4.73 -11.38
C GLU A 108 -4.55 -5.94 -12.01
N LYS A 109 -4.29 -6.99 -11.24
CA LYS A 109 -3.69 -8.24 -11.72
C LYS A 109 -4.71 -9.30 -12.14
N GLY A 110 -5.99 -8.92 -12.28
CA GLY A 110 -7.06 -9.78 -12.78
C GLY A 110 -7.59 -10.79 -11.75
N ILE A 111 -7.22 -10.70 -10.49
CA ILE A 111 -7.74 -11.58 -9.44
C ILE A 111 -9.18 -11.16 -9.09
N ARG A 112 -10.05 -12.16 -9.03
CA ARG A 112 -11.49 -12.03 -8.70
C ARG A 112 -11.86 -12.88 -7.50
N ILE A 113 -13.00 -12.65 -6.93
CA ILE A 113 -13.65 -13.60 -6.01
C ILE A 113 -13.87 -14.93 -6.75
N GLY A 114 -13.70 -16.03 -6.05
CA GLY A 114 -13.85 -17.40 -6.60
C GLY A 114 -12.55 -18.03 -7.12
N VAL A 115 -11.46 -17.28 -7.27
CA VAL A 115 -10.17 -17.89 -7.68
C VAL A 115 -9.48 -18.59 -6.50
N THR A 116 -8.55 -19.48 -6.81
CA THR A 116 -7.78 -20.21 -5.78
C THR A 116 -6.70 -19.35 -5.15
N LYS A 117 -6.28 -19.71 -3.93
CA LYS A 117 -5.12 -19.16 -3.25
C LYS A 117 -3.87 -19.17 -4.13
N ASP A 118 -3.59 -20.26 -4.83
CA ASP A 118 -2.42 -20.40 -5.69
C ASP A 118 -2.43 -19.40 -6.85
N ALA A 119 -3.61 -19.09 -7.40
CA ALA A 119 -3.74 -18.07 -8.43
C ALA A 119 -3.39 -16.65 -7.88
N VAL A 120 -3.74 -16.36 -6.64
CA VAL A 120 -3.34 -15.10 -5.98
C VAL A 120 -1.82 -15.04 -5.83
N ILE A 121 -1.20 -16.12 -5.31
CA ILE A 121 0.26 -16.18 -5.11
C ILE A 121 0.99 -16.10 -6.46
N ALA A 122 0.48 -16.74 -7.51
CA ALA A 122 1.05 -16.65 -8.86
C ALA A 122 1.03 -15.20 -9.39
N ALA A 123 -0.02 -14.43 -9.10
CA ALA A 123 -0.17 -13.04 -9.56
C ALA A 123 0.62 -12.02 -8.71
N TYR A 124 0.61 -12.18 -7.39
CA TYR A 124 1.15 -11.19 -6.45
C TYR A 124 2.49 -11.57 -5.84
N GLY A 125 2.91 -12.83 -5.96
CA GLY A 125 4.10 -13.37 -5.32
C GLY A 125 3.83 -13.79 -3.88
N THR A 126 4.90 -13.94 -3.11
CA THR A 126 4.82 -14.30 -1.68
C THR A 126 4.11 -13.21 -0.90
N PRO A 127 3.06 -13.51 -0.12
CA PRO A 127 2.39 -12.54 0.74
C PRO A 127 3.29 -12.12 1.91
N ASP A 128 3.11 -10.90 2.39
CA ASP A 128 3.79 -10.40 3.60
C ASP A 128 3.18 -11.00 4.88
N GLY A 129 1.90 -11.37 4.84
CA GLY A 129 1.19 -12.08 5.88
C GLY A 129 0.32 -13.19 5.30
N GLU A 130 0.40 -14.38 5.91
CA GLU A 130 -0.37 -15.55 5.50
C GLU A 130 -0.99 -16.25 6.69
N SER A 131 -2.27 -16.61 6.55
CA SER A 131 -3.00 -17.46 7.50
C SER A 131 -3.85 -18.48 6.75
N ALA A 132 -4.56 -19.34 7.47
CA ALA A 132 -5.52 -20.28 6.88
C ALA A 132 -6.66 -19.57 6.14
N THR A 133 -6.97 -18.31 6.51
CA THR A 133 -8.14 -17.57 6.04
C THR A 133 -7.80 -16.26 5.33
N ALA A 134 -6.52 -15.90 5.19
CA ALA A 134 -6.15 -14.65 4.54
C ALA A 134 -4.73 -14.66 3.97
N LEU A 135 -4.54 -13.95 2.87
CA LEU A 135 -3.25 -13.51 2.34
C LEU A 135 -3.22 -11.99 2.38
N THR A 136 -2.16 -11.41 2.95
CA THR A 136 -2.00 -9.96 3.08
C THR A 136 -0.73 -9.51 2.36
N TYR A 137 -0.85 -8.47 1.56
CA TYR A 137 0.22 -7.79 0.85
C TYR A 137 0.28 -6.35 1.34
N ASN A 138 1.34 -5.99 2.03
CA ASN A 138 1.53 -4.66 2.58
C ASN A 138 2.00 -3.67 1.49
N GLY A 139 1.50 -2.45 1.58
CA GLY A 139 1.87 -1.33 0.73
C GLY A 139 2.17 -0.09 1.58
N LYS A 140 2.52 1.01 0.90
CA LYS A 140 2.78 2.29 1.57
C LYS A 140 1.47 2.87 2.12
N GLY A 141 1.28 2.83 3.46
CA GLY A 141 0.07 3.34 4.12
C GLY A 141 -1.20 2.55 3.75
N MET A 142 -1.05 1.30 3.31
CA MET A 142 -2.19 0.47 2.92
C MET A 142 -1.84 -1.02 2.91
N TYR A 143 -2.88 -1.83 2.81
CA TYR A 143 -2.75 -3.25 2.53
C TYR A 143 -3.72 -3.68 1.42
N LEU A 144 -3.38 -4.78 0.73
CA LEU A 144 -4.28 -5.56 -0.11
C LEU A 144 -4.42 -6.94 0.53
N GLN A 145 -5.66 -7.32 0.85
CA GLN A 145 -5.94 -8.59 1.52
C GLN A 145 -6.95 -9.43 0.75
N PHE A 146 -6.65 -10.71 0.63
CA PHE A 146 -7.55 -11.72 0.07
C PHE A 146 -8.03 -12.61 1.19
N ILE A 147 -9.33 -12.58 1.46
CA ILE A 147 -9.98 -13.46 2.44
C ILE A 147 -10.29 -14.79 1.77
N LEU A 148 -9.93 -15.87 2.44
CA LEU A 148 -10.03 -17.23 1.94
C LEU A 148 -11.03 -18.06 2.75
N ARG A 149 -11.79 -18.89 2.04
CA ARG A 149 -12.54 -19.98 2.61
C ARG A 149 -12.23 -21.24 1.80
N GLU A 150 -11.78 -22.30 2.45
CA GLU A 150 -11.42 -23.59 1.79
C GLU A 150 -10.48 -23.40 0.59
N GLY A 151 -9.48 -22.51 0.71
CA GLY A 151 -8.50 -22.21 -0.33
C GLY A 151 -9.00 -21.39 -1.51
N THR A 152 -10.23 -20.85 -1.43
CA THR A 152 -10.85 -20.01 -2.47
C THR A 152 -11.06 -18.60 -1.94
N VAL A 153 -10.80 -17.59 -2.76
CA VAL A 153 -11.01 -16.16 -2.44
C VAL A 153 -12.51 -15.87 -2.32
N THR A 154 -12.93 -15.37 -1.17
CA THR A 154 -14.33 -14.99 -0.90
C THR A 154 -14.53 -13.49 -0.71
N SER A 155 -13.46 -12.72 -0.48
CA SER A 155 -13.48 -11.26 -0.45
C SER A 155 -12.10 -10.72 -0.77
N ILE A 156 -12.04 -9.53 -1.36
CA ILE A 156 -10.80 -8.81 -1.67
C ILE A 156 -10.94 -7.41 -1.09
N GLN A 157 -9.96 -6.99 -0.29
CA GLN A 157 -10.01 -5.74 0.45
C GLN A 157 -8.73 -4.93 0.22
N TYR A 158 -8.90 -3.67 -0.13
CA TYR A 158 -7.86 -2.65 -0.06
C TYR A 158 -8.17 -1.81 1.17
N GLY A 159 -7.26 -1.69 2.11
CA GLY A 159 -7.50 -0.98 3.35
C GLY A 159 -6.36 -0.04 3.71
N TYR A 160 -6.69 0.99 4.49
CA TYR A 160 -5.71 1.88 5.09
C TYR A 160 -4.91 1.12 6.16
N ALA A 161 -3.62 1.38 6.21
CA ALA A 161 -2.70 0.93 7.26
C ALA A 161 -1.90 2.13 7.77
N GLU A 162 -1.81 2.26 9.09
CA GLU A 162 -0.96 3.26 9.76
C GLU A 162 0.54 2.95 9.60
#